data_dc963bb04fb935bf8062f7408c947541
#
_entry.id   dc963bb04fb935bf8062f7408c947541
#
_cell.length_a   1.000
_cell.length_b   1.000
_cell.length_c   1.000
_cell.angle_alpha   90.00
_cell.angle_beta   90.00
_cell.angle_gamma   90.00
#
_symmetry.space_group_name_H-M   'P 1'
#
loop_
_entity.id
_entity.type
_entity.pdbx_description
1 polymer ?
#
loop_
_entity_poly.entity_id
_entity_poly.type
_entity_poly.pdbx_seq_one_letter_code
_entity_poly.pdbx_strand_id
1 'polypeptide(L)'
;MDEWFDPIAEAEVPATHPLSFEKADRELCFNRIDRKLRPPDANLHFPKADTAAYRASWRAGVRCAVMQGGQGDVKHWAFNDPLPRKGKYKDAPPTPKEYRALTTRVVDLHPVTIAQNARTSGGGNVTLVPKQAITVGPAET
;
A
#
# COMPACT_ATOMS: atom_id res chain seq x y z
N MET A 1 -2.11 -4.77 -3.24
CA MET A 1 -2.21 -4.55 -1.79
C MET A 1 -1.17 -3.52 -1.37
N ASP A 2 -1.29 -3.00 -0.17
CA ASP A 2 -0.33 -2.07 0.42
C ASP A 2 0.28 -2.69 1.67
N GLU A 3 1.41 -2.19 2.14
CA GLU A 3 1.97 -2.50 3.45
C GLU A 3 2.76 -1.30 3.97
N TRP A 4 2.85 -1.19 5.29
CA TRP A 4 3.66 -0.16 5.93
C TRP A 4 5.15 -0.43 5.71
N PHE A 5 5.92 0.65 5.61
CA PHE A 5 7.37 0.59 5.42
C PHE A 5 8.09 1.25 6.60
N ASP A 6 9.08 0.56 7.14
CA ASP A 6 9.98 1.08 8.17
C ASP A 6 11.26 1.59 7.50
N PRO A 7 11.49 2.91 7.48
CA PRO A 7 12.68 3.47 6.85
C PRO A 7 13.99 3.21 7.61
N ILE A 8 13.92 2.79 8.89
CA ILE A 8 15.12 2.46 9.67
C ILE A 8 15.58 1.03 9.35
N ALA A 9 14.61 0.11 9.27
CA ALA A 9 14.89 -1.27 8.87
C ALA A 9 15.03 -1.43 7.34
N GLU A 10 14.68 -0.40 6.56
CA GLU A 10 14.58 -0.44 5.10
C GLU A 10 13.74 -1.62 4.59
N ALA A 11 12.67 -1.93 5.31
CA ALA A 11 11.84 -3.10 5.08
C ALA A 11 10.35 -2.80 5.32
N GLU A 12 9.49 -3.67 4.80
CA GLU A 12 8.10 -3.70 5.23
C GLU A 12 8.00 -4.03 6.72
N VAL A 13 6.99 -3.49 7.41
CA VAL A 13 6.75 -3.88 8.80
C VAL A 13 6.47 -5.40 8.89
N PRO A 14 6.91 -6.07 9.95
CA PRO A 14 6.66 -7.51 10.10
C PRO A 14 5.15 -7.78 10.26
N ALA A 15 4.71 -8.97 9.83
CA ALA A 15 3.31 -9.40 9.99
C ALA A 15 2.85 -9.49 11.47
N THR A 16 3.75 -9.33 12.42
CA THR A 16 3.43 -9.19 13.86
C THR A 16 3.09 -7.76 14.26
N HIS A 17 3.38 -6.77 13.41
CA HIS A 17 3.08 -5.37 13.68
C HIS A 17 1.56 -5.17 13.82
N PRO A 18 1.09 -4.42 14.83
CA PRO A 18 -0.37 -4.24 15.07
C PRO A 18 -1.13 -3.69 13.87
N LEU A 19 -0.51 -2.85 13.06
CA LEU A 19 -1.11 -2.21 11.91
C LEU A 19 -0.78 -2.91 10.57
N SER A 20 -0.08 -4.06 10.54
CA SER A 20 0.24 -4.74 9.30
C SER A 20 -1.00 -5.11 8.50
N PHE A 21 -1.01 -4.75 7.24
CA PHE A 21 -2.07 -5.12 6.30
C PHE A 21 -2.02 -6.63 5.99
N GLU A 22 -0.84 -7.21 5.83
CA GLU A 22 -0.69 -8.66 5.65
C GLU A 22 -1.36 -9.41 6.81
N LYS A 23 -1.11 -9.00 8.05
CA LYS A 23 -1.76 -9.58 9.22
C LYS A 23 -3.28 -9.44 9.15
N ALA A 24 -3.76 -8.22 8.91
CA ALA A 24 -5.20 -7.95 8.87
C ALA A 24 -5.89 -8.77 7.77
N ASP A 25 -5.34 -8.81 6.57
CA ASP A 25 -5.89 -9.56 5.45
C ASP A 25 -5.91 -11.06 5.74
N ARG A 26 -4.85 -11.61 6.34
CA ARG A 26 -4.81 -13.01 6.74
C ARG A 26 -5.84 -13.34 7.81
N GLU A 27 -5.91 -12.55 8.88
CA GLU A 27 -6.77 -12.84 10.02
C GLU A 27 -8.25 -12.54 9.74
N LEU A 28 -8.55 -11.46 9.01
CA LEU A 28 -9.92 -10.99 8.82
C LEU A 28 -10.57 -11.51 7.52
N CYS A 29 -9.77 -11.98 6.57
CA CYS A 29 -10.26 -12.47 5.29
C CYS A 29 -9.79 -13.91 5.02
N PHE A 30 -8.53 -14.11 4.63
CA PHE A 30 -8.10 -15.39 4.07
C PHE A 30 -8.25 -16.56 5.03
N ASN A 31 -7.93 -16.41 6.31
CA ASN A 31 -8.06 -17.48 7.31
C ASN A 31 -9.50 -17.82 7.66
N ARG A 32 -10.45 -16.98 7.26
CA ARG A 32 -11.91 -17.22 7.47
C ARG A 32 -12.57 -17.93 6.30
N ILE A 33 -11.90 -18.02 5.16
CA ILE A 33 -12.38 -18.78 4.01
C ILE A 33 -12.23 -20.29 4.29
N ASP A 34 -13.24 -21.07 3.97
CA ASP A 34 -13.15 -22.54 4.05
C ASP A 34 -11.87 -23.03 3.35
N ARG A 35 -11.16 -23.95 4.00
CA ARG A 35 -9.86 -24.42 3.52
C ARG A 35 -9.88 -24.94 2.07
N LYS A 36 -11.03 -25.48 1.63
CA LYS A 36 -11.20 -26.00 0.27
C LYS A 36 -11.34 -24.89 -0.77
N LEU A 37 -11.73 -23.70 -0.35
CA LEU A 37 -11.96 -22.52 -1.21
C LEU A 37 -10.88 -21.47 -1.07
N ARG A 38 -10.05 -21.57 -0.02
CA ARG A 38 -8.97 -20.62 0.24
C ARG A 38 -7.90 -20.72 -0.86
N PRO A 39 -7.45 -19.58 -1.42
CA PRO A 39 -6.28 -19.60 -2.30
C PRO A 39 -5.05 -20.15 -1.55
N PRO A 40 -4.19 -20.93 -2.24
CA PRO A 40 -2.90 -21.34 -1.67
C PRO A 40 -2.07 -20.12 -1.23
N ASP A 41 -1.30 -20.26 -0.17
CA ASP A 41 -0.43 -19.16 0.33
C ASP A 41 0.53 -18.63 -0.74
N ALA A 42 0.99 -19.49 -1.65
CA ALA A 42 1.83 -19.09 -2.77
C ALA A 42 1.15 -18.10 -3.75
N ASN A 43 -0.17 -17.99 -3.69
CA ASN A 43 -0.96 -17.06 -4.51
C ASN A 43 -1.34 -15.77 -3.75
N LEU A 44 -0.91 -15.63 -2.50
CA LEU A 44 -1.12 -14.43 -1.69
C LEU A 44 0.12 -13.55 -1.77
N HIS A 45 0.08 -12.53 -2.63
CA HIS A 45 1.21 -11.66 -2.89
C HIS A 45 1.06 -10.36 -2.10
N PHE A 46 1.78 -10.23 -1.00
CA PHE A 46 1.90 -8.99 -0.23
C PHE A 46 3.13 -8.21 -0.71
N PRO A 47 3.05 -6.87 -0.81
CA PRO A 47 4.19 -6.08 -1.26
C PRO A 47 5.33 -6.17 -0.24
N LYS A 48 6.55 -6.24 -0.76
CA LYS A 48 7.79 -6.28 0.00
C LYS A 48 8.65 -5.07 -0.36
N ALA A 49 9.64 -4.76 0.46
CA ALA A 49 10.57 -3.67 0.21
C ALA A 49 11.27 -3.83 -1.15
N ASP A 50 11.57 -5.07 -1.57
CA ASP A 50 11.94 -5.37 -2.94
C ASP A 50 10.74 -5.26 -3.89
N THR A 51 10.40 -4.03 -4.22
CA THR A 51 9.30 -3.75 -5.16
C THR A 51 9.60 -4.21 -6.59
N ALA A 52 10.86 -4.53 -6.92
CA ALA A 52 11.24 -5.00 -8.26
C ALA A 52 10.69 -6.41 -8.49
N ALA A 53 10.81 -7.30 -7.50
CA ALA A 53 10.24 -8.65 -7.56
C ALA A 53 8.72 -8.61 -7.72
N TYR A 54 8.03 -7.76 -6.94
CA TYR A 54 6.58 -7.58 -7.05
C TYR A 54 6.17 -7.06 -8.44
N ARG A 55 6.85 -6.05 -8.97
CA ARG A 55 6.60 -5.51 -10.31
C ARG A 55 6.93 -6.50 -11.45
N ALA A 56 7.84 -7.44 -11.22
CA ALA A 56 8.18 -8.44 -12.22
C ALA A 56 6.97 -9.31 -12.60
N SER A 57 6.10 -9.66 -11.66
CA SER A 57 4.87 -10.40 -11.93
C SER A 57 3.93 -9.65 -12.89
N TRP A 58 3.78 -8.33 -12.71
CA TRP A 58 2.98 -7.49 -13.60
C TRP A 58 3.56 -7.47 -15.04
N ARG A 59 4.87 -7.38 -15.16
CA ARG A 59 5.55 -7.45 -16.46
C ARG A 59 5.41 -8.83 -17.11
N ALA A 60 5.32 -9.89 -16.31
CA ALA A 60 5.10 -11.26 -16.77
C ALA A 60 3.65 -11.55 -17.23
N GLY A 61 2.77 -10.53 -17.19
CA GLY A 61 1.43 -10.63 -17.74
C GLY A 61 0.32 -10.84 -16.70
N VAL A 62 0.62 -10.77 -15.39
CA VAL A 62 -0.42 -10.68 -14.36
C VAL A 62 -1.25 -9.43 -14.60
N ARG A 63 -2.57 -9.55 -14.47
CA ARG A 63 -3.52 -8.45 -14.64
C ARG A 63 -4.42 -8.32 -13.43
N CYS A 64 -4.69 -7.10 -13.02
CA CYS A 64 -5.70 -6.81 -12.02
C CYS A 64 -7.10 -6.98 -12.66
N ALA A 65 -7.81 -8.03 -12.27
CA ALA A 65 -9.18 -8.25 -12.72
C ALA A 65 -10.20 -7.48 -11.88
N VAL A 66 -9.91 -7.32 -10.59
CA VAL A 66 -10.75 -6.58 -9.64
C VAL A 66 -9.84 -5.84 -8.67
N MET A 67 -10.07 -4.55 -8.51
CA MET A 67 -9.45 -3.72 -7.48
C MET A 67 -10.49 -3.38 -6.42
N GLN A 68 -10.27 -3.86 -5.20
CA GLN A 68 -11.04 -3.44 -4.04
C GLN A 68 -10.21 -2.52 -3.17
N GLY A 69 -10.78 -1.42 -2.72
CA GLY A 69 -10.08 -0.46 -1.88
C GLY A 69 -11.02 0.55 -1.25
N GLY A 70 -10.56 1.15 -0.16
CA GLY A 70 -11.21 2.27 0.46
C GLY A 70 -10.77 3.60 -0.17
N GLN A 71 -11.62 4.61 -0.08
CA GLN A 71 -11.25 5.97 -0.40
C GLN A 71 -10.86 6.70 0.90
N GLY A 72 -9.60 7.07 1.02
CA GLY A 72 -9.10 7.80 2.17
C GLY A 72 -9.62 9.25 2.25
N ASP A 73 -9.37 9.92 3.37
CA ASP A 73 -9.80 11.31 3.61
C ASP A 73 -9.25 12.28 2.56
N VAL A 74 -8.05 12.02 2.00
CA VAL A 74 -7.45 12.80 0.90
C VAL A 74 -7.98 12.41 -0.49
N LYS A 75 -8.99 11.52 -0.57
CA LYS A 75 -9.59 11.06 -1.83
C LYS A 75 -8.58 10.33 -2.74
N HIS A 76 -7.81 9.45 -2.14
CA HIS A 76 -6.88 8.53 -2.81
C HIS A 76 -7.43 7.09 -2.79
N TRP A 77 -6.83 6.22 -3.55
CA TRP A 77 -6.99 4.78 -3.41
C TRP A 77 -5.60 4.15 -3.17
N ALA A 78 -5.53 3.06 -2.44
CA ALA A 78 -4.27 2.57 -1.89
C ALA A 78 -3.56 3.73 -1.17
N PHE A 79 -2.25 3.75 -1.08
CA PHE A 79 -1.51 4.92 -0.60
C PHE A 79 -0.98 5.82 -1.73
N ASN A 80 -1.75 5.94 -2.83
CA ASN A 80 -1.44 6.90 -3.89
C ASN A 80 -1.89 8.31 -3.50
N ASP A 81 -1.34 8.79 -2.40
CA ASP A 81 -1.54 10.13 -1.88
C ASP A 81 -1.14 11.21 -2.90
N PRO A 82 -1.64 12.44 -2.77
CA PRO A 82 -1.12 13.57 -3.52
C PRO A 82 0.41 13.66 -3.36
N LEU A 83 1.13 13.69 -4.49
CA LEU A 83 2.59 13.71 -4.45
C LEU A 83 3.10 14.99 -3.78
N PRO A 84 4.17 14.89 -2.97
CA PRO A 84 4.75 16.05 -2.31
C PRO A 84 5.14 17.14 -3.30
N ARG A 85 4.88 18.39 -2.93
CA ARG A 85 5.26 19.58 -3.71
C ARG A 85 6.75 19.87 -3.56
N LYS A 86 7.57 18.95 -4.08
CA LYS A 86 9.04 19.02 -4.08
C LYS A 86 9.62 18.48 -5.39
N GLY A 87 10.87 18.85 -5.68
CA GLY A 87 11.57 18.39 -6.88
C GLY A 87 10.77 18.70 -8.16
N LYS A 88 10.57 17.71 -8.99
CA LYS A 88 9.83 17.81 -10.26
C LYS A 88 8.42 18.40 -10.10
N TYR A 89 7.78 18.16 -8.97
CA TYR A 89 6.41 18.57 -8.70
C TYR A 89 6.30 19.81 -7.78
N LYS A 90 7.39 20.59 -7.66
CA LYS A 90 7.41 21.80 -6.82
C LYS A 90 6.33 22.79 -7.23
N ASP A 91 6.24 23.08 -8.51
CA ASP A 91 5.39 24.15 -9.05
C ASP A 91 4.04 23.64 -9.59
N ALA A 92 3.97 22.39 -10.05
CA ALA A 92 2.75 21.79 -10.55
C ALA A 92 2.62 20.33 -10.08
N PRO A 93 1.38 19.80 -9.86
CA PRO A 93 1.18 18.39 -9.60
C PRO A 93 1.54 17.55 -10.85
N PRO A 94 1.68 16.23 -10.70
CA PRO A 94 1.85 15.36 -11.87
C PRO A 94 0.67 15.51 -12.83
N THR A 95 0.93 15.45 -14.11
CA THR A 95 -0.12 15.31 -15.11
C THR A 95 -0.85 13.97 -14.94
N PRO A 96 -2.08 13.82 -15.46
CA PRO A 96 -2.80 12.53 -15.42
C PRO A 96 -2.00 11.38 -16.06
N LYS A 97 -1.21 11.66 -17.10
CA LYS A 97 -0.34 10.67 -17.75
C LYS A 97 0.79 10.21 -16.82
N GLU A 98 1.45 11.16 -16.17
CA GLU A 98 2.53 10.85 -15.21
C GLU A 98 2.00 10.10 -14.00
N TYR A 99 0.85 10.50 -13.46
CA TYR A 99 0.24 9.82 -12.32
C TYR A 99 -0.13 8.37 -12.68
N ARG A 100 -0.77 8.13 -13.83
CA ARG A 100 -1.11 6.78 -14.29
C ARG A 100 0.09 5.89 -14.59
N ALA A 101 1.28 6.48 -14.80
CA ALA A 101 2.52 5.73 -15.02
C ALA A 101 3.24 5.32 -13.72
N LEU A 102 2.75 5.72 -12.56
CA LEU A 102 3.35 5.33 -11.29
C LEU A 102 3.13 3.84 -11.04
N THR A 103 4.22 3.15 -10.74
CA THR A 103 4.24 1.72 -10.39
C THR A 103 4.29 1.51 -8.88
N THR A 104 4.25 0.26 -8.43
CA THR A 104 4.47 -0.12 -7.02
C THR A 104 5.78 0.48 -6.52
N ARG A 105 5.70 1.15 -5.37
CA ARG A 105 6.82 1.91 -4.81
C ARG A 105 6.64 2.19 -3.32
N VAL A 106 7.74 2.54 -2.66
CA VAL A 106 7.70 3.17 -1.33
C VAL A 106 7.29 4.64 -1.49
N VAL A 107 6.40 5.11 -0.63
CA VAL A 107 5.88 6.48 -0.63
C VAL A 107 5.94 7.10 0.76
N ASP A 108 6.17 8.42 0.82
CA ASP A 108 5.89 9.23 2.00
C ASP A 108 4.38 9.46 2.08
N LEU A 109 3.79 9.26 3.25
CA LEU A 109 2.36 9.45 3.45
C LEU A 109 2.01 10.91 3.68
N HIS A 110 0.86 11.31 3.16
CA HIS A 110 0.30 12.62 3.44
C HIS A 110 -0.09 12.74 4.92
N PRO A 111 0.13 13.89 5.60
CA PRO A 111 -0.23 14.05 7.01
C PRO A 111 -1.68 13.71 7.34
N VAL A 112 -2.62 14.01 6.44
CA VAL A 112 -4.03 13.65 6.59
C VAL A 112 -4.23 12.14 6.59
N THR A 113 -3.51 11.41 5.73
CA THR A 113 -3.53 9.94 5.69
C THR A 113 -3.00 9.34 6.99
N ILE A 114 -1.92 9.91 7.55
CA ILE A 114 -1.39 9.49 8.85
C ILE A 114 -2.42 9.75 9.95
N ALA A 115 -3.02 10.95 9.99
CA ALA A 115 -4.05 11.30 10.97
C ALA A 115 -5.30 10.41 10.88
N GLN A 116 -5.74 10.09 9.66
CA GLN A 116 -6.85 9.17 9.43
C GLN A 116 -6.54 7.79 10.01
N ASN A 117 -5.37 7.22 9.69
CA ASN A 117 -4.99 5.90 10.18
C ASN A 117 -4.77 5.89 11.70
N ALA A 118 -4.27 6.97 12.29
CA ALA A 118 -4.22 7.11 13.75
C ALA A 118 -5.64 7.03 14.35
N ARG A 119 -6.61 7.74 13.77
CA ARG A 119 -8.00 7.74 14.23
C ARG A 119 -8.66 6.38 14.10
N THR A 120 -8.48 5.70 12.96
CA THR A 120 -9.20 4.47 12.64
C THR A 120 -8.56 3.21 13.20
N SER A 121 -7.24 3.19 13.36
CA SER A 121 -6.48 1.98 13.68
C SER A 121 -5.45 2.17 14.79
N GLY A 122 -4.98 3.39 15.00
CA GLY A 122 -3.92 3.70 15.97
C GLY A 122 -4.43 4.20 17.32
N GLY A 123 -5.72 4.09 17.63
CA GLY A 123 -6.30 4.58 18.90
C GLY A 123 -6.15 6.09 19.11
N GLY A 124 -6.02 6.87 18.03
CA GLY A 124 -5.78 8.31 18.04
C GLY A 124 -4.29 8.69 18.12
N ASN A 125 -3.38 7.75 18.31
CA ASN A 125 -1.96 8.04 18.45
C ASN A 125 -1.24 8.06 17.10
N VAL A 126 -0.91 9.25 16.61
CA VAL A 126 -0.21 9.46 15.34
C VAL A 126 1.21 8.89 15.33
N THR A 127 1.83 8.69 16.50
CA THR A 127 3.20 8.15 16.58
C THR A 127 3.26 6.65 16.32
N LEU A 128 2.12 5.95 16.40
CA LEU A 128 2.02 4.53 16.09
C LEU A 128 1.87 4.26 14.59
N VAL A 129 1.53 5.28 13.81
CA VAL A 129 1.34 5.12 12.36
C VAL A 129 2.67 5.35 11.64
N PRO A 130 3.15 4.36 10.86
CA PRO A 130 4.33 4.56 10.03
C PRO A 130 4.14 5.72 9.06
N LYS A 131 5.23 6.45 8.78
CA LYS A 131 5.19 7.62 7.89
C LYS A 131 5.37 7.26 6.43
N GLN A 132 5.74 6.02 6.15
CA GLN A 132 5.96 5.49 4.82
C GLN A 132 5.20 4.19 4.61
N ALA A 133 4.89 3.89 3.36
CA ALA A 133 4.24 2.66 2.96
C ALA A 133 4.75 2.20 1.59
N ILE A 134 4.59 0.92 1.31
CA ILE A 134 4.73 0.34 -0.01
C ILE A 134 3.32 0.30 -0.61
N THR A 135 3.10 0.93 -1.76
CA THR A 135 1.78 0.99 -2.39
C THR A 135 1.80 0.48 -3.81
N VAL A 136 0.76 -0.24 -4.20
CA VAL A 136 0.54 -0.60 -5.61
C VAL A 136 0.30 0.67 -6.43
N GLY A 137 0.86 0.72 -7.63
CA GLY A 137 0.76 1.89 -8.49
C GLY A 137 -0.43 1.86 -9.45
N PRO A 138 -0.88 3.05 -9.93
CA PRO A 138 -1.94 3.13 -10.93
C PRO A 138 -1.63 2.39 -12.24
N ALA A 139 -0.36 2.18 -12.57
CA ALA A 139 0.03 1.46 -13.78
C ALA A 139 -0.25 -0.06 -13.72
N GLU A 140 -0.57 -0.58 -12.54
CA GLU A 140 -0.69 -2.01 -12.24
C GLU A 140 -2.12 -2.41 -11.86
N THR A 141 -3.09 -1.49 -11.99
CA THR A 141 -4.48 -1.72 -11.57
C THR A 141 -5.52 -1.22 -12.57
#